data_3554f6ae42e1c55f435053098fa2c197
#
_entry.id   3554f6ae42e1c55f435053098fa2c197
#
_cell.length_a   1.000
_cell.length_b   1.000
_cell.length_c   1.000
_cell.angle_alpha   90.00
_cell.angle_beta   90.00
_cell.angle_gamma   90.00
#
_symmetry.space_group_name_H-M   'P 1'
#
loop_
_entity.id
_entity.type
_entity.pdbx_description
1 polymer ?
#
loop_
_entity_poly.entity_id
_entity_poly.type
_entity_poly.pdbx_seq_one_letter_code
_entity_poly.pdbx_strand_id
1 'polypeptide(L)'
;MAQKSPDIIDPDLAGWARPEARLRDAFEQGEFTLYCQPILALGADPGGESRYPMGEILVRMREEEKAMLPPGEFLPVLEHYRLMPLLDRWVVSKLAKHLAKGSRLPCFTMNISGQTLADEEFPEHVAAELAAAKLPLGAVVFEIEESDVLAHEARVTRFVAAMKAAGAGALIDGFGRKSVSFTPLKTVGAHFVKVDGSIIRKLLKSEVARTKLNAIIRVGQAIDIKVIAECVEEQDVLMRLKALGVGYAQGFGIVQPQPLDELLSK
;
A
#
# COMPACT_ATOMS: atom_id res chain seq x y z
N MET A 1 -12.62 -9.54 35.25
CA MET A 1 -12.39 -9.32 33.80
C MET A 1 -12.28 -7.82 33.58
N ALA A 2 -11.07 -7.30 33.52
CA ALA A 2 -10.82 -5.87 33.31
C ALA A 2 -10.92 -5.60 31.81
N GLN A 3 -11.91 -4.81 31.39
CA GLN A 3 -11.98 -4.19 30.09
C GLN A 3 -10.73 -3.31 29.93
N LYS A 4 -9.83 -3.68 28.99
CA LYS A 4 -8.79 -2.74 28.53
C LYS A 4 -9.52 -1.54 27.93
N SER A 5 -9.35 -0.39 28.56
CA SER A 5 -9.71 0.90 27.97
C SER A 5 -9.05 1.02 26.61
N PRO A 6 -9.72 1.63 25.60
CA PRO A 6 -9.04 1.95 24.34
C PRO A 6 -7.81 2.77 24.68
N ASP A 7 -6.67 2.39 24.10
CA ASP A 7 -5.40 3.10 24.29
C ASP A 7 -5.68 4.59 24.07
N ILE A 8 -5.52 5.35 25.16
CA ILE A 8 -5.57 6.81 25.08
C ILE A 8 -4.33 7.17 24.28
N ILE A 9 -4.53 7.44 22.99
CA ILE A 9 -3.49 8.08 22.18
C ILE A 9 -3.30 9.42 22.88
N ASP A 10 -2.10 9.65 23.38
CA ASP A 10 -1.70 10.91 23.97
C ASP A 10 -2.03 12.02 22.97
N PRO A 11 -2.91 12.99 23.28
CA PRO A 11 -3.19 14.09 22.37
C PRO A 11 -1.94 14.88 21.97
N ASP A 12 -0.83 14.70 22.70
CA ASP A 12 0.48 15.26 22.37
C ASP A 12 1.22 14.55 21.23
N LEU A 13 0.71 13.46 20.65
CA LEU A 13 1.37 12.74 19.56
C LEU A 13 1.72 13.61 18.33
N ALA A 14 1.02 14.72 18.15
CA ALA A 14 1.31 15.71 17.11
C ALA A 14 1.52 17.13 17.65
N GLY A 15 1.48 17.35 18.96
CA GLY A 15 1.59 18.68 19.56
C GLY A 15 0.44 19.63 19.24
N TRP A 16 -0.68 19.13 18.70
CA TRP A 16 -1.80 19.94 18.25
C TRP A 16 -2.84 20.12 19.36
N ALA A 17 -3.20 21.37 19.67
CA ALA A 17 -4.20 21.68 20.69
C ALA A 17 -5.62 21.13 20.35
N ARG A 18 -5.95 20.98 19.07
CA ARG A 18 -7.22 20.44 18.55
C ARG A 18 -6.95 19.52 17.34
N PRO A 19 -6.50 18.28 17.57
CA PRO A 19 -5.98 17.43 16.49
C PRO A 19 -7.03 17.12 15.41
N GLU A 20 -8.27 16.81 15.78
CA GLU A 20 -9.34 16.53 14.80
C GLU A 20 -9.61 17.73 13.89
N ALA A 21 -9.78 18.91 14.47
CA ALA A 21 -10.04 20.13 13.70
C ALA A 21 -8.86 20.44 12.79
N ARG A 22 -7.63 20.35 13.31
CA ARG A 22 -6.40 20.55 12.52
C ARG A 22 -6.32 19.63 11.30
N LEU A 23 -6.69 18.35 11.45
CA LEU A 23 -6.69 17.39 10.34
C LEU A 23 -7.79 17.68 9.31
N ARG A 24 -8.99 18.10 9.76
CA ARG A 24 -10.06 18.52 8.85
C ARG A 24 -9.66 19.76 8.05
N ASP A 25 -9.08 20.76 8.73
CA ASP A 25 -8.53 21.96 8.09
C ASP A 25 -7.46 21.60 7.04
N ALA A 26 -6.60 20.59 7.31
CA ALA A 26 -5.59 20.13 6.38
C ALA A 26 -6.16 19.59 5.06
N PHE A 27 -7.33 18.94 5.08
CA PHE A 27 -8.02 18.54 3.85
C PHE A 27 -8.54 19.74 3.08
N GLU A 28 -9.15 20.71 3.76
CA GLU A 28 -9.72 21.90 3.16
C GLU A 28 -8.64 22.82 2.57
N GLN A 29 -7.53 22.96 3.25
CA GLN A 29 -6.40 23.80 2.83
C GLN A 29 -5.46 23.12 1.84
N GLY A 30 -5.70 21.83 1.54
CA GLY A 30 -4.89 21.07 0.58
C GLY A 30 -3.46 20.79 1.05
N GLU A 31 -3.26 20.58 2.35
CA GLU A 31 -1.95 20.31 2.93
C GLU A 31 -1.47 18.87 2.71
N PHE A 32 -2.37 17.94 2.39
CA PHE A 32 -1.98 16.61 1.99
C PHE A 32 -1.42 16.60 0.57
N THR A 33 -0.38 15.80 0.36
CA THR A 33 0.24 15.61 -0.96
C THR A 33 0.59 14.14 -1.17
N LEU A 34 0.61 13.72 -2.44
CA LEU A 34 0.95 12.35 -2.82
C LEU A 34 2.41 12.27 -3.27
N TYR A 35 3.09 11.28 -2.75
CA TYR A 35 4.37 10.78 -3.21
C TYR A 35 4.16 9.42 -3.84
N CYS A 36 5.11 8.99 -4.65
CA CYS A 36 5.13 7.65 -5.20
C CYS A 36 6.52 7.05 -5.05
N GLN A 37 6.55 5.79 -4.63
CA GLN A 37 7.76 4.99 -4.64
C GLN A 37 7.64 3.90 -5.72
N PRO A 38 8.43 3.97 -6.81
CA PRO A 38 8.42 2.97 -7.85
C PRO A 38 8.79 1.57 -7.36
N ILE A 39 8.14 0.55 -7.91
CA ILE A 39 8.37 -0.87 -7.63
C ILE A 39 9.06 -1.49 -8.84
N LEU A 40 10.24 -2.03 -8.62
CA LEU A 40 11.13 -2.60 -9.64
C LEU A 40 10.67 -4.03 -10.03
N ALA A 41 10.54 -4.32 -11.31
CA ALA A 41 10.43 -5.68 -11.80
C ALA A 41 11.80 -6.38 -11.80
N LEU A 42 11.88 -7.60 -11.22
CA LEU A 42 13.13 -8.38 -11.10
C LEU A 42 13.27 -9.44 -12.20
N GLY A 43 12.17 -9.83 -12.84
CA GLY A 43 12.17 -10.78 -13.95
C GLY A 43 12.82 -10.21 -15.20
N ALA A 44 13.24 -11.10 -16.12
CA ALA A 44 13.50 -10.68 -17.48
C ALA A 44 12.17 -10.24 -18.09
N ASP A 45 12.18 -9.07 -18.70
CA ASP A 45 11.03 -8.53 -19.42
C ASP A 45 11.01 -9.10 -20.85
N PRO A 46 10.14 -10.08 -21.15
CA PRO A 46 10.06 -10.65 -22.49
C PRO A 46 9.37 -9.71 -23.49
N GLY A 47 8.77 -8.63 -23.04
CA GLY A 47 7.92 -7.74 -23.85
C GLY A 47 8.35 -6.29 -23.93
N GLY A 48 9.47 -5.86 -23.30
CA GLY A 48 9.88 -4.46 -23.25
C GLY A 48 9.01 -3.60 -22.33
N GLU A 49 8.38 -4.24 -21.33
CA GLU A 49 7.61 -3.53 -20.28
C GLU A 49 8.51 -2.61 -19.46
N SER A 50 7.94 -1.59 -18.89
CA SER A 50 8.67 -0.63 -18.05
C SER A 50 9.43 -1.35 -16.91
N ARG A 51 10.68 -0.97 -16.69
CA ARG A 51 11.48 -1.41 -15.54
C ARG A 51 10.72 -1.22 -14.21
N TYR A 52 9.84 -0.24 -14.17
CA TYR A 52 8.97 0.07 -13.04
C TYR A 52 7.51 -0.04 -13.48
N PRO A 53 6.89 -1.24 -13.44
CA PRO A 53 5.52 -1.44 -13.89
C PRO A 53 4.47 -0.89 -12.93
N MET A 54 4.85 -0.55 -11.71
CA MET A 54 3.96 0.02 -10.70
C MET A 54 4.71 0.90 -9.70
N GLY A 55 3.94 1.66 -8.91
CA GLY A 55 4.47 2.45 -7.81
C GLY A 55 3.48 2.58 -6.64
N GLU A 56 4.00 2.56 -5.42
CA GLU A 56 3.19 2.74 -4.22
C GLU A 56 2.94 4.22 -3.95
N ILE A 57 1.68 4.56 -3.71
CA ILE A 57 1.24 5.90 -3.30
C ILE A 57 1.42 6.06 -1.80
N LEU A 58 2.13 7.11 -1.44
CA LEU A 58 2.45 7.46 -0.08
C LEU A 58 1.94 8.87 0.22
N VAL A 59 1.16 9.03 1.28
CA VAL A 59 0.66 10.35 1.68
C VAL A 59 1.73 11.06 2.52
N ARG A 60 1.83 12.37 2.32
CA ARG A 60 2.59 13.29 3.18
C ARG A 60 1.69 14.45 3.56
N MET A 61 1.89 15.02 4.72
CA MET A 61 1.18 16.21 5.19
C MET A 61 2.17 17.36 5.33
N ARG A 62 1.79 18.54 4.86
CA ARG A 62 2.61 19.74 4.94
C ARG A 62 2.31 20.45 6.27
N GLU A 63 3.35 20.85 6.99
CA GLU A 63 3.22 21.70 8.18
C GLU A 63 3.64 23.14 7.86
N GLU A 64 3.14 24.10 8.66
CA GLU A 64 3.23 25.54 8.37
C GLU A 64 4.63 26.06 8.09
N GLU A 65 5.70 25.42 8.58
CA GLU A 65 7.08 25.87 8.43
C GLU A 65 7.92 25.07 7.42
N LYS A 66 7.30 24.48 6.38
CA LYS A 66 7.99 23.79 5.27
C LYS A 66 8.44 22.35 5.56
N ALA A 67 8.18 21.79 6.71
CA ALA A 67 8.45 20.39 6.98
C ALA A 67 7.32 19.50 6.45
N MET A 68 7.70 18.36 5.84
CA MET A 68 6.75 17.32 5.48
C MET A 68 6.64 16.34 6.63
N LEU A 69 5.46 16.27 7.27
CA LEU A 69 5.21 15.28 8.31
C LEU A 69 5.16 13.88 7.73
N PRO A 70 5.90 12.93 8.30
CA PRO A 70 5.83 11.54 7.90
C PRO A 70 4.49 10.91 8.33
N PRO A 71 4.01 9.86 7.64
CA PRO A 71 2.75 9.21 7.94
C PRO A 71 2.60 8.76 9.40
N GLY A 72 3.68 8.31 10.03
CA GLY A 72 3.68 7.86 11.42
C GLY A 72 3.27 8.94 12.44
N GLU A 73 3.32 10.22 12.09
CA GLU A 73 2.94 11.32 12.99
C GLU A 73 1.46 11.70 12.87
N PHE A 74 0.83 11.57 11.70
CA PHE A 74 -0.56 12.00 11.51
C PHE A 74 -1.55 10.84 11.29
N LEU A 75 -1.13 9.70 10.71
CA LEU A 75 -2.05 8.56 10.49
C LEU A 75 -2.66 8.00 11.78
N PRO A 76 -1.92 7.82 12.89
CA PRO A 76 -2.52 7.36 14.15
C PRO A 76 -3.59 8.32 14.67
N VAL A 77 -3.42 9.63 14.45
CA VAL A 77 -4.39 10.65 14.85
C VAL A 77 -5.64 10.57 13.97
N LEU A 78 -5.48 10.43 12.64
CA LEU A 78 -6.61 10.18 11.71
C LEU A 78 -7.39 8.92 12.10
N GLU A 79 -6.68 7.85 12.45
CA GLU A 79 -7.29 6.58 12.86
C GLU A 79 -8.09 6.74 14.16
N HIS A 80 -7.52 7.42 15.17
CA HIS A 80 -8.17 7.70 16.44
C HIS A 80 -9.50 8.45 16.26
N TYR A 81 -9.50 9.50 15.43
CA TYR A 81 -10.72 10.30 15.15
C TYR A 81 -11.59 9.73 14.03
N ARG A 82 -11.31 8.50 13.56
CA ARG A 82 -12.07 7.81 12.50
C ARG A 82 -12.13 8.60 11.18
N LEU A 83 -11.05 9.29 10.86
CA LEU A 83 -10.92 10.10 9.63
C LEU A 83 -10.21 9.35 8.49
N MET A 84 -9.81 8.09 8.71
CA MET A 84 -9.14 7.29 7.66
C MET A 84 -10.00 7.12 6.40
N PRO A 85 -11.33 6.88 6.47
CA PRO A 85 -12.15 6.82 5.25
C PRO A 85 -12.16 8.13 4.45
N LEU A 86 -12.05 9.27 5.12
CA LEU A 86 -11.92 10.57 4.45
C LEU A 86 -10.59 10.67 3.70
N LEU A 87 -9.49 10.24 4.33
CA LEU A 87 -8.17 10.22 3.70
C LEU A 87 -8.15 9.27 2.49
N ASP A 88 -8.65 8.05 2.64
CA ASP A 88 -8.61 7.05 1.58
C ASP A 88 -9.44 7.50 0.35
N ARG A 89 -10.62 8.09 0.56
CA ARG A 89 -11.42 8.71 -0.51
C ARG A 89 -10.66 9.86 -1.18
N TRP A 90 -10.01 10.71 -0.39
CA TRP A 90 -9.21 11.82 -0.91
C TRP A 90 -8.05 11.30 -1.78
N VAL A 91 -7.34 10.24 -1.35
CA VAL A 91 -6.24 9.63 -2.10
C VAL A 91 -6.75 9.09 -3.44
N VAL A 92 -7.87 8.33 -3.45
CA VAL A 92 -8.47 7.81 -4.68
C VAL A 92 -8.79 8.93 -5.66
N SER A 93 -9.48 9.99 -5.19
CA SER A 93 -9.86 11.11 -6.05
C SER A 93 -8.66 11.89 -6.59
N LYS A 94 -7.62 12.08 -5.77
CA LYS A 94 -6.38 12.75 -6.22
C LYS A 94 -5.60 11.90 -7.21
N LEU A 95 -5.47 10.60 -6.94
CA LEU A 95 -4.78 9.67 -7.83
C LEU A 95 -5.50 9.56 -9.18
N ALA A 96 -6.82 9.39 -9.18
CA ALA A 96 -7.61 9.33 -10.40
C ALA A 96 -7.43 10.58 -11.27
N LYS A 97 -7.50 11.78 -10.67
CA LYS A 97 -7.25 13.05 -11.35
C LYS A 97 -5.83 13.19 -11.90
N HIS A 98 -4.84 12.63 -11.18
CA HIS A 98 -3.45 12.59 -11.63
C HIS A 98 -3.32 11.69 -12.86
N LEU A 99 -3.83 10.46 -12.78
CA LEU A 99 -3.75 9.48 -13.85
C LEU A 99 -4.49 9.91 -15.14
N ALA A 100 -5.59 10.65 -15.01
CA ALA A 100 -6.30 11.22 -16.16
C ALA A 100 -5.45 12.19 -16.99
N LYS A 101 -4.37 12.75 -16.41
CA LYS A 101 -3.41 13.61 -17.13
C LYS A 101 -2.31 12.82 -17.86
N GLY A 102 -2.27 11.52 -17.66
CA GLY A 102 -1.21 10.62 -18.10
C GLY A 102 -0.16 10.37 -17.04
N SER A 103 0.46 9.19 -17.07
CA SER A 103 1.52 8.79 -16.14
C SER A 103 2.56 7.92 -16.83
N ARG A 104 3.81 8.00 -16.35
CA ARG A 104 4.90 7.11 -16.81
C ARG A 104 4.77 5.70 -16.25
N LEU A 105 4.05 5.52 -15.13
CA LEU A 105 3.76 4.23 -14.53
C LEU A 105 2.33 3.80 -14.90
N PRO A 106 2.12 2.57 -15.36
CA PRO A 106 0.80 2.10 -15.76
C PRO A 106 -0.10 1.70 -14.59
N CYS A 107 0.47 1.43 -13.42
CA CYS A 107 -0.25 0.92 -12.25
C CYS A 107 0.24 1.59 -10.97
N PHE A 108 -0.67 1.82 -10.03
CA PHE A 108 -0.37 2.37 -8.72
C PHE A 108 -1.01 1.54 -7.63
N THR A 109 -0.23 1.27 -6.58
CA THR A 109 -0.75 0.66 -5.37
C THR A 109 -1.01 1.73 -4.32
N MET A 110 -2.01 1.55 -3.46
CA MET A 110 -2.31 2.47 -2.36
C MET A 110 -2.84 1.72 -1.14
N ASN A 111 -2.39 2.13 0.01
CA ASN A 111 -2.86 1.60 1.28
C ASN A 111 -4.34 1.89 1.51
N ILE A 112 -5.05 0.95 2.11
CA ILE A 112 -6.44 1.09 2.55
C ILE A 112 -6.56 0.75 4.03
N SER A 113 -7.24 1.59 4.79
CA SER A 113 -7.38 1.40 6.23
C SER A 113 -8.44 0.35 6.59
N GLY A 114 -8.26 -0.29 7.76
CA GLY A 114 -9.28 -1.19 8.32
C GLY A 114 -10.64 -0.51 8.56
N GLN A 115 -10.65 0.81 8.80
CA GLN A 115 -11.87 1.60 8.92
C GLN A 115 -12.62 1.70 7.58
N THR A 116 -11.89 1.91 6.50
CA THR A 116 -12.46 2.02 5.14
C THR A 116 -12.90 0.66 4.61
N LEU A 117 -12.26 -0.44 5.00
CA LEU A 117 -12.74 -1.79 4.68
C LEU A 117 -14.16 -2.06 5.22
N ALA A 118 -14.63 -1.29 6.22
CA ALA A 118 -15.98 -1.37 6.75
C ALA A 118 -16.97 -0.38 6.11
N ASP A 119 -16.50 0.49 5.23
CA ASP A 119 -17.31 1.49 4.53
C ASP A 119 -17.94 0.87 3.28
N GLU A 120 -19.25 0.60 3.33
CA GLU A 120 -20.00 -0.04 2.25
C GLU A 120 -20.16 0.85 1.00
N GLU A 121 -20.00 2.18 1.15
CA GLU A 121 -20.09 3.15 0.04
C GLU A 121 -18.74 3.37 -0.67
N PHE A 122 -17.64 2.96 -0.07
CA PHE A 122 -16.31 3.17 -0.64
C PHE A 122 -16.12 2.51 -2.01
N PRO A 123 -16.59 1.28 -2.27
CA PRO A 123 -16.50 0.66 -3.59
C PRO A 123 -17.20 1.45 -4.70
N GLU A 124 -18.35 2.05 -4.42
CA GLU A 124 -19.08 2.90 -5.38
C GLU A 124 -18.30 4.17 -5.69
N HIS A 125 -17.73 4.81 -4.65
CA HIS A 125 -16.84 5.96 -4.83
C HIS A 125 -15.65 5.63 -5.72
N VAL A 126 -14.98 4.50 -5.50
CA VAL A 126 -13.86 4.05 -6.34
C VAL A 126 -14.31 3.86 -7.79
N ALA A 127 -15.42 3.14 -8.02
CA ALA A 127 -15.92 2.89 -9.36
C ALA A 127 -16.24 4.21 -10.11
N ALA A 128 -16.85 5.17 -9.42
CA ALA A 128 -17.17 6.49 -9.98
C ALA A 128 -15.90 7.27 -10.38
N GLU A 129 -14.90 7.33 -9.49
CA GLU A 129 -13.64 8.06 -9.75
C GLU A 129 -12.83 7.43 -10.90
N LEU A 130 -12.71 6.09 -10.93
CA LEU A 130 -11.99 5.39 -12.00
C LEU A 130 -12.69 5.54 -13.35
N ALA A 131 -14.03 5.46 -13.38
CA ALA A 131 -14.81 5.65 -14.58
C ALA A 131 -14.74 7.10 -15.10
N ALA A 132 -14.85 8.10 -14.21
CA ALA A 132 -14.74 9.51 -14.58
C ALA A 132 -13.36 9.85 -15.17
N ALA A 133 -12.30 9.26 -14.64
CA ALA A 133 -10.94 9.41 -15.12
C ALA A 133 -10.62 8.52 -16.35
N LYS A 134 -11.52 7.62 -16.76
CA LYS A 134 -11.35 6.67 -17.88
C LYS A 134 -10.09 5.82 -17.74
N LEU A 135 -9.80 5.37 -16.52
CA LEU A 135 -8.60 4.58 -16.25
C LEU A 135 -8.73 3.15 -16.77
N PRO A 136 -7.63 2.55 -17.25
CA PRO A 136 -7.62 1.15 -17.62
C PRO A 136 -7.85 0.24 -16.40
N LEU A 137 -8.36 -0.97 -16.64
CA LEU A 137 -8.51 -1.99 -15.60
C LEU A 137 -7.14 -2.30 -14.99
N GLY A 138 -7.08 -2.38 -13.66
CA GLY A 138 -5.86 -2.66 -12.92
C GLY A 138 -4.90 -1.48 -12.75
N ALA A 139 -5.27 -0.26 -13.18
CA ALA A 139 -4.46 0.94 -12.95
C ALA A 139 -4.29 1.28 -11.46
N VAL A 140 -5.21 0.82 -10.62
CA VAL A 140 -5.17 1.01 -9.16
C VAL A 140 -5.27 -0.34 -8.47
N VAL A 141 -4.43 -0.56 -7.46
CA VAL A 141 -4.37 -1.76 -6.61
C VAL A 141 -4.42 -1.33 -5.16
N PHE A 142 -5.35 -1.87 -4.38
CA PHE A 142 -5.47 -1.56 -2.95
C PHE A 142 -4.60 -2.49 -2.12
N GLU A 143 -3.77 -1.92 -1.26
CA GLU A 143 -2.92 -2.63 -0.31
C GLU A 143 -3.67 -2.82 1.01
N ILE A 144 -3.87 -4.07 1.42
CA ILE A 144 -4.60 -4.46 2.62
C ILE A 144 -3.61 -5.14 3.56
N GLU A 145 -3.48 -4.62 4.78
CA GLU A 145 -2.61 -5.22 5.81
C GLU A 145 -3.00 -6.68 6.11
N GLU A 146 -2.00 -7.57 6.23
CA GLU A 146 -2.22 -8.98 6.61
C GLU A 146 -3.03 -9.10 7.91
N SER A 147 -2.83 -8.19 8.86
CA SER A 147 -3.55 -8.15 10.13
C SER A 147 -5.06 -7.95 9.95
N ASP A 148 -5.49 -7.12 9.03
CA ASP A 148 -6.90 -6.90 8.71
C ASP A 148 -7.51 -8.10 7.99
N VAL A 149 -6.74 -8.73 7.10
CA VAL A 149 -7.15 -9.97 6.43
C VAL A 149 -7.41 -11.07 7.45
N LEU A 150 -6.49 -11.27 8.40
CA LEU A 150 -6.62 -12.29 9.44
C LEU A 150 -7.75 -12.01 10.43
N ALA A 151 -7.98 -10.74 10.76
CA ALA A 151 -9.03 -10.35 11.70
C ALA A 151 -10.43 -10.36 11.07
N HIS A 152 -10.54 -10.09 9.76
CA HIS A 152 -11.79 -9.77 9.09
C HIS A 152 -11.90 -10.40 7.69
N GLU A 153 -11.47 -11.64 7.49
CA GLU A 153 -11.34 -12.32 6.19
C GLU A 153 -12.59 -12.18 5.31
N ALA A 154 -13.77 -12.43 5.85
CA ALA A 154 -15.02 -12.33 5.07
C ALA A 154 -15.31 -10.89 4.58
N ARG A 155 -14.96 -9.87 5.36
CA ARG A 155 -15.11 -8.47 4.97
C ARG A 155 -14.12 -8.12 3.87
N VAL A 156 -12.85 -8.49 4.06
CA VAL A 156 -11.80 -8.25 3.07
C VAL A 156 -12.11 -8.96 1.75
N THR A 157 -12.59 -10.20 1.78
CA THR A 157 -12.99 -10.93 0.58
C THR A 157 -14.11 -10.22 -0.20
N ARG A 158 -15.14 -9.71 0.50
CA ARG A 158 -16.19 -8.90 -0.13
C ARG A 158 -15.65 -7.60 -0.72
N PHE A 159 -14.79 -6.90 0.02
CA PHE A 159 -14.14 -5.68 -0.45
C PHE A 159 -13.34 -5.94 -1.72
N VAL A 160 -12.48 -6.96 -1.74
CA VAL A 160 -11.67 -7.31 -2.91
C VAL A 160 -12.55 -7.66 -4.12
N ALA A 161 -13.64 -8.39 -3.90
CA ALA A 161 -14.61 -8.69 -4.98
C ALA A 161 -15.24 -7.41 -5.54
N ALA A 162 -15.61 -6.46 -4.68
CA ALA A 162 -16.15 -5.16 -5.09
C ALA A 162 -15.11 -4.32 -5.84
N MET A 163 -13.86 -4.29 -5.39
CA MET A 163 -12.78 -3.60 -6.09
C MET A 163 -12.52 -4.18 -7.47
N LYS A 164 -12.51 -5.50 -7.61
CA LYS A 164 -12.40 -6.17 -8.92
C LYS A 164 -13.56 -5.78 -9.86
N ALA A 165 -14.78 -5.72 -9.34
CA ALA A 165 -15.94 -5.29 -10.12
C ALA A 165 -15.81 -3.81 -10.57
N ALA A 166 -15.17 -2.97 -9.76
CA ALA A 166 -14.86 -1.57 -10.09
C ALA A 166 -13.64 -1.42 -11.04
N GLY A 167 -12.97 -2.51 -11.41
CA GLY A 167 -11.79 -2.49 -12.28
C GLY A 167 -10.46 -2.26 -11.56
N ALA A 168 -10.44 -2.32 -10.23
CA ALA A 168 -9.24 -2.22 -9.41
C ALA A 168 -8.70 -3.59 -8.98
N GLY A 169 -7.43 -3.63 -8.55
CA GLY A 169 -6.77 -4.82 -8.01
C GLY A 169 -6.72 -4.81 -6.47
N ALA A 170 -6.16 -5.90 -5.91
CA ALA A 170 -5.84 -5.99 -4.49
C ALA A 170 -4.48 -6.66 -4.26
N LEU A 171 -3.82 -6.25 -3.17
CA LEU A 171 -2.53 -6.71 -2.69
C LEU A 171 -2.63 -6.93 -1.19
N ILE A 172 -2.03 -8.00 -0.67
CA ILE A 172 -1.89 -8.22 0.78
C ILE A 172 -0.52 -7.70 1.20
N ASP A 173 -0.51 -6.71 2.11
CA ASP A 173 0.71 -6.07 2.61
C ASP A 173 1.15 -6.61 3.97
N GLY A 174 2.45 -6.43 4.30
CA GLY A 174 3.06 -6.85 5.57
C GLY A 174 3.09 -8.37 5.79
N PHE A 175 3.04 -9.16 4.71
CA PHE A 175 2.86 -10.61 4.78
C PHE A 175 4.04 -11.31 5.46
N GLY A 176 3.71 -12.15 6.44
CA GLY A 176 4.67 -12.96 7.19
C GLY A 176 5.35 -12.23 8.36
N ARG A 177 4.88 -11.03 8.72
CA ARG A 177 5.38 -10.25 9.87
C ARG A 177 5.29 -11.03 11.17
N LYS A 178 4.14 -11.62 11.47
CA LYS A 178 3.91 -12.42 12.69
C LYS A 178 4.13 -13.90 12.43
N SER A 179 3.36 -14.48 11.55
CA SER A 179 3.42 -15.88 11.15
C SER A 179 3.06 -16.00 9.69
N VAL A 180 3.53 -17.06 9.02
CA VAL A 180 3.14 -17.29 7.62
C VAL A 180 1.89 -18.16 7.61
N SER A 181 0.74 -17.58 7.25
CA SER A 181 -0.50 -18.29 6.97
C SER A 181 -0.87 -18.12 5.50
N PHE A 182 -0.99 -19.22 4.76
CA PHE A 182 -1.29 -19.18 3.33
C PHE A 182 -2.77 -19.24 3.01
N THR A 183 -3.64 -19.47 4.02
CA THR A 183 -5.09 -19.52 3.79
C THR A 183 -5.63 -18.22 3.21
N PRO A 184 -5.30 -17.02 3.75
CA PRO A 184 -5.79 -15.77 3.21
C PRO A 184 -5.36 -15.51 1.76
N LEU A 185 -4.18 -15.93 1.36
CA LEU A 185 -3.73 -15.79 -0.03
C LEU A 185 -4.63 -16.53 -1.02
N LYS A 186 -5.21 -17.66 -0.60
CA LYS A 186 -6.09 -18.47 -1.45
C LYS A 186 -7.53 -17.92 -1.50
N THR A 187 -8.02 -17.37 -0.40
CA THR A 187 -9.44 -17.02 -0.22
C THR A 187 -9.77 -15.58 -0.62
N VAL A 188 -8.86 -14.63 -0.32
CA VAL A 188 -9.10 -13.21 -0.58
C VAL A 188 -9.06 -12.87 -2.08
N GLY A 189 -8.31 -13.63 -2.87
CA GLY A 189 -8.20 -13.40 -4.32
C GLY A 189 -7.38 -12.17 -4.69
N ALA A 190 -6.37 -11.80 -3.88
CA ALA A 190 -5.41 -10.76 -4.21
C ALA A 190 -4.54 -11.15 -5.41
N HIS A 191 -4.01 -10.16 -6.12
CA HIS A 191 -3.10 -10.38 -7.28
C HIS A 191 -1.64 -10.38 -6.85
N PHE A 192 -1.33 -9.70 -5.76
CA PHE A 192 0.02 -9.52 -5.23
C PHE A 192 0.07 -9.80 -3.74
N VAL A 193 1.24 -10.17 -3.27
CA VAL A 193 1.59 -10.20 -1.85
C VAL A 193 2.91 -9.45 -1.64
N LYS A 194 2.93 -8.50 -0.70
CA LYS A 194 4.12 -7.75 -0.32
C LYS A 194 4.69 -8.38 0.95
N VAL A 195 5.90 -8.91 0.86
CA VAL A 195 6.58 -9.62 1.96
C VAL A 195 7.20 -8.60 2.89
N ASP A 196 6.85 -8.72 4.20
CA ASP A 196 7.29 -7.82 5.26
C ASP A 196 8.82 -7.64 5.31
N GLY A 197 9.26 -6.41 5.45
CA GLY A 197 10.67 -6.03 5.48
C GLY A 197 11.49 -6.69 6.58
N SER A 198 10.87 -7.17 7.66
CA SER A 198 11.59 -7.92 8.70
C SER A 198 12.15 -9.25 8.20
N ILE A 199 11.54 -9.84 7.17
CA ILE A 199 12.05 -11.03 6.47
C ILE A 199 13.16 -10.62 5.51
N ILE A 200 12.93 -9.56 4.72
CA ILE A 200 13.84 -9.12 3.66
C ILE A 200 15.16 -8.61 4.24
N ARG A 201 15.13 -7.75 5.26
CA ARG A 201 16.34 -7.24 5.94
C ARG A 201 17.21 -8.35 6.57
N LYS A 202 16.63 -9.51 6.88
CA LYS A 202 17.35 -10.66 7.44
C LYS A 202 17.73 -11.72 6.41
N LEU A 203 17.41 -11.51 5.12
CA LEU A 203 17.50 -12.54 4.08
C LEU A 203 18.92 -13.15 3.95
N LEU A 204 19.96 -12.33 4.01
CA LEU A 204 21.34 -12.80 3.87
C LEU A 204 21.88 -13.50 5.13
N LYS A 205 21.37 -13.16 6.32
CA LYS A 205 21.90 -13.58 7.63
C LYS A 205 21.09 -14.66 8.32
N SER A 206 19.82 -14.90 7.91
CA SER A 206 18.92 -15.83 8.60
C SER A 206 18.41 -16.93 7.67
N GLU A 207 18.64 -18.17 8.07
CA GLU A 207 18.06 -19.34 7.37
C GLU A 207 16.53 -19.37 7.49
N VAL A 208 15.99 -18.98 8.64
CA VAL A 208 14.55 -18.88 8.86
C VAL A 208 13.91 -17.86 7.90
N ALA A 209 14.54 -16.69 7.70
CA ALA A 209 14.05 -15.69 6.73
C ALA A 209 14.07 -16.26 5.29
N ARG A 210 15.14 -16.95 4.90
CA ARG A 210 15.24 -17.62 3.59
C ARG A 210 14.16 -18.68 3.41
N THR A 211 13.93 -19.51 4.42
CA THR A 211 12.91 -20.57 4.39
C THR A 211 11.51 -19.99 4.26
N LYS A 212 11.19 -18.94 5.04
CA LYS A 212 9.91 -18.22 4.94
C LYS A 212 9.70 -17.65 3.52
N LEU A 213 10.66 -16.90 3.01
CA LEU A 213 10.57 -16.30 1.67
C LEU A 213 10.40 -17.36 0.58
N ASN A 214 11.18 -18.45 0.61
CA ASN A 214 11.06 -19.54 -0.35
C ASN A 214 9.67 -20.20 -0.30
N ALA A 215 9.09 -20.39 0.88
CA ALA A 215 7.73 -20.91 1.03
C ALA A 215 6.70 -19.96 0.41
N ILE A 216 6.83 -18.65 0.65
CA ILE A 216 5.95 -17.62 0.09
C ILE A 216 6.02 -17.60 -1.45
N ILE A 217 7.24 -17.64 -2.01
CA ILE A 217 7.45 -17.67 -3.47
C ILE A 217 6.78 -18.92 -4.08
N ARG A 218 7.02 -20.11 -3.52
CA ARG A 218 6.43 -21.37 -4.01
C ARG A 218 4.91 -21.37 -3.98
N VAL A 219 4.32 -20.89 -2.88
CA VAL A 219 2.86 -20.80 -2.78
C VAL A 219 2.32 -19.75 -3.75
N GLY A 220 2.95 -18.57 -3.84
CA GLY A 220 2.57 -17.54 -4.79
C GLY A 220 2.53 -18.06 -6.23
N GLN A 221 3.57 -18.77 -6.64
CA GLN A 221 3.65 -19.43 -7.97
C GLN A 221 2.54 -20.46 -8.18
N ALA A 222 2.23 -21.27 -7.15
CA ALA A 222 1.21 -22.32 -7.25
C ALA A 222 -0.23 -21.78 -7.37
N ILE A 223 -0.50 -20.56 -6.91
CA ILE A 223 -1.82 -19.94 -6.93
C ILE A 223 -1.87 -18.65 -7.76
N ASP A 224 -0.85 -18.40 -8.57
CA ASP A 224 -0.70 -17.23 -9.46
C ASP A 224 -0.78 -15.87 -8.73
N ILE A 225 -0.20 -15.79 -7.54
CA ILE A 225 -0.01 -14.52 -6.81
C ILE A 225 1.45 -14.06 -6.97
N LYS A 226 1.63 -12.82 -7.40
CA LYS A 226 2.95 -12.22 -7.61
C LYS A 226 3.52 -11.69 -6.30
N VAL A 227 4.81 -11.97 -6.06
CA VAL A 227 5.51 -11.60 -4.82
C VAL A 227 6.28 -10.31 -5.02
N ILE A 228 6.08 -9.35 -4.10
CA ILE A 228 6.84 -8.10 -3.98
C ILE A 228 7.67 -8.18 -2.69
N ALA A 229 8.96 -7.92 -2.75
CA ALA A 229 9.82 -7.78 -1.58
C ALA A 229 9.96 -6.30 -1.21
N GLU A 230 9.60 -5.93 0.02
CA GLU A 230 9.75 -4.55 0.50
C GLU A 230 11.06 -4.29 1.26
N CYS A 231 11.37 -3.02 1.55
CA CYS A 231 12.54 -2.61 2.35
C CYS A 231 13.88 -3.12 1.80
N VAL A 232 14.05 -3.15 0.48
CA VAL A 232 15.32 -3.52 -0.16
C VAL A 232 16.26 -2.31 -0.12
N GLU A 233 17.30 -2.39 0.72
CA GLU A 233 18.27 -1.31 0.94
C GLU A 233 19.65 -1.62 0.36
N GLU A 234 20.00 -2.92 0.25
CA GLU A 234 21.32 -3.38 -0.16
C GLU A 234 21.27 -4.09 -1.52
N GLN A 235 22.30 -3.85 -2.34
CA GLN A 235 22.40 -4.48 -3.67
C GLN A 235 22.52 -6.01 -3.60
N ASP A 236 23.19 -6.55 -2.58
CA ASP A 236 23.33 -8.00 -2.39
C ASP A 236 21.98 -8.66 -2.09
N VAL A 237 21.10 -7.97 -1.32
CA VAL A 237 19.73 -8.42 -1.08
C VAL A 237 18.95 -8.46 -2.40
N LEU A 238 19.06 -7.40 -3.22
CA LEU A 238 18.40 -7.31 -4.52
C LEU A 238 18.83 -8.46 -5.46
N MET A 239 20.12 -8.72 -5.54
CA MET A 239 20.67 -9.82 -6.34
C MET A 239 20.17 -11.18 -5.84
N ARG A 240 20.08 -11.36 -4.51
CA ARG A 240 19.56 -12.58 -3.91
C ARG A 240 18.08 -12.80 -4.20
N LEU A 241 17.26 -11.75 -4.11
CA LEU A 241 15.84 -11.78 -4.46
C LEU A 241 15.62 -12.20 -5.92
N LYS A 242 16.40 -11.62 -6.83
CA LYS A 242 16.38 -11.98 -8.25
C LYS A 242 16.73 -13.47 -8.47
N ALA A 243 17.78 -13.96 -7.81
CA ALA A 243 18.19 -15.36 -7.89
C ALA A 243 17.16 -16.34 -7.31
N LEU A 244 16.33 -15.91 -6.36
CA LEU A 244 15.24 -16.68 -5.79
C LEU A 244 13.96 -16.65 -6.62
N GLY A 245 13.90 -15.85 -7.69
CA GLY A 245 12.73 -15.73 -8.56
C GLY A 245 11.60 -14.86 -7.97
N VAL A 246 11.93 -13.91 -7.09
CA VAL A 246 10.97 -12.88 -6.66
C VAL A 246 10.61 -11.99 -7.85
N GLY A 247 9.31 -11.70 -8.02
CA GLY A 247 8.84 -10.95 -9.18
C GLY A 247 9.17 -9.46 -9.12
N TYR A 248 9.05 -8.86 -7.93
CA TYR A 248 9.16 -7.42 -7.76
C TYR A 248 9.90 -7.05 -6.47
N ALA A 249 10.50 -5.86 -6.44
CA ALA A 249 11.20 -5.34 -5.27
C ALA A 249 10.97 -3.83 -5.09
N GLN A 250 10.91 -3.40 -3.84
CA GLN A 250 10.76 -2.01 -3.44
C GLN A 250 11.67 -1.70 -2.26
N GLY A 251 12.24 -0.51 -2.23
CA GLY A 251 13.08 -0.07 -1.11
C GLY A 251 13.95 1.12 -1.46
N PHE A 252 14.53 1.74 -0.43
CA PHE A 252 15.36 2.94 -0.58
C PHE A 252 16.67 2.67 -1.33
N GLY A 253 17.15 1.43 -1.30
CA GLY A 253 18.30 1.01 -2.12
C GLY A 253 18.00 0.90 -3.62
N ILE A 254 16.72 0.99 -4.03
CA ILE A 254 16.29 0.96 -5.42
C ILE A 254 15.93 2.37 -5.88
N VAL A 255 14.84 2.93 -5.32
CA VAL A 255 14.37 4.30 -5.58
C VAL A 255 13.68 4.81 -4.32
N GLN A 256 13.97 6.06 -3.95
CA GLN A 256 13.25 6.73 -2.87
C GLN A 256 11.89 7.25 -3.33
N PRO A 257 10.93 7.43 -2.41
CA PRO A 257 9.68 8.12 -2.72
C PRO A 257 9.92 9.52 -3.26
N GLN A 258 9.23 9.88 -4.33
CA GLN A 258 9.30 11.21 -4.96
C GLN A 258 7.90 11.78 -5.13
N PRO A 259 7.73 13.11 -5.28
CA PRO A 259 6.43 13.72 -5.53
C PRO A 259 5.74 13.07 -6.74
N LEU A 260 4.44 12.77 -6.60
CA LEU A 260 3.68 12.08 -7.67
C LEU A 260 3.68 12.88 -8.99
N ASP A 261 3.67 14.21 -8.90
CA ASP A 261 3.66 15.09 -10.09
C ASP A 261 4.92 14.95 -10.96
N GLU A 262 6.03 14.45 -10.42
CA GLU A 262 7.26 14.19 -11.19
C GLU A 262 7.12 12.96 -12.12
N LEU A 263 6.09 12.13 -11.91
CA LEU A 263 5.79 10.94 -12.70
C LEU A 263 4.77 11.19 -13.83
N LEU A 264 4.31 12.43 -14.00
CA LEU A 264 3.46 12.79 -15.14
C LEU A 264 4.22 12.57 -16.45
N SER A 265 3.52 12.06 -17.43
CA SER A 265 4.01 12.04 -18.81
C SER A 265 4.15 13.49 -19.31
N LYS A 266 5.34 13.86 -19.73
CA LYS A 266 5.56 15.11 -20.49
C LYS A 266 5.20 14.89 -21.93
#